data_6700f567281a891026e54d6cafa69913
#
_entry.id   6700f567281a891026e54d6cafa69913
#
_cell.length_a   1.000
_cell.length_b   1.000
_cell.length_c   1.000
_cell.angle_alpha   90.00
_cell.angle_beta   90.00
_cell.angle_gamma   90.00
#
_symmetry.space_group_name_H-M   'P 1'
#
loop_
_entity.id
_entity.type
_entity.pdbx_description
1 polymer ?
#
loop_
_entity_poly.entity_id
_entity_poly.type
_entity_poly.pdbx_seq_one_letter_code
_entity_poly.pdbx_strand_id
1 'polypeptide(L)'
;PEAWEYIMNADDASVNFPCFRQRLCFVGHSHYPMIFIQQPNGAIVQRRDTTIKLQAGCRYIINCGSVGQPRDGSPLASYGIYDSDAQTYHLVRVAYNVAVAQQKICNAGLPAFLARRLSVGR
;
A
#
# COMPACT_ATOMS: atom_id res chain seq x y z
N PRO A 1 7.31 13.73 -1.53
CA PRO A 1 8.37 12.78 -1.22
C PRO A 1 9.34 12.69 -2.39
N GLU A 2 10.60 12.45 -2.09
CA GLU A 2 11.56 12.01 -3.09
C GLU A 2 11.06 10.70 -3.70
N ALA A 3 11.29 10.50 -5.00
CA ALA A 3 10.65 9.42 -5.78
C ALA A 3 10.96 7.98 -5.26
N TRP A 4 11.94 7.84 -4.39
CA TRP A 4 12.45 6.55 -3.91
C TRP A 4 12.35 6.36 -2.38
N GLU A 5 11.74 7.30 -1.66
CA GLU A 5 11.56 7.17 -0.23
C GLU A 5 10.41 6.22 0.12
N TYR A 6 10.63 5.39 1.14
CA TYR A 6 9.58 4.57 1.72
C TYR A 6 8.81 5.36 2.77
N ILE A 7 7.50 5.19 2.80
CA ILE A 7 6.65 5.68 3.90
C ILE A 7 6.16 4.44 4.66
N MET A 8 6.82 4.13 5.78
CA MET A 8 6.61 2.90 6.54
C MET A 8 6.02 3.13 7.94
N ASN A 9 6.13 4.34 8.46
CA ASN A 9 5.70 4.70 9.82
C ASN A 9 5.12 6.12 9.87
N ALA A 10 4.64 6.53 11.04
CA ALA A 10 4.02 7.83 11.24
C ALA A 10 5.01 9.01 11.06
N ASP A 11 6.29 8.80 11.38
CA ASP A 11 7.32 9.84 11.23
C ASP A 11 7.59 10.09 9.74
N ASP A 12 7.73 9.03 8.94
CA ASP A 12 7.86 9.15 7.48
C ASP A 12 6.63 9.86 6.88
N ALA A 13 5.42 9.51 7.34
CA ALA A 13 4.20 10.17 6.90
C ALA A 13 4.18 11.65 7.29
N SER A 14 4.70 12.01 8.47
CA SER A 14 4.68 13.40 8.97
C SER A 14 5.45 14.37 8.07
N VAL A 15 6.59 13.95 7.54
CA VAL A 15 7.39 14.78 6.63
C VAL A 15 6.82 14.81 5.21
N ASN A 16 5.94 13.86 4.87
CA ASN A 16 5.32 13.78 3.56
C ASN A 16 3.97 14.51 3.46
N PHE A 17 3.20 14.65 4.54
CA PHE A 17 1.93 15.40 4.51
C PHE A 17 2.07 16.85 4.04
N PRO A 18 3.13 17.61 4.37
CA PRO A 18 3.33 18.96 3.85
C PRO A 18 3.58 19.04 2.33
N CYS A 19 3.99 17.93 1.69
CA CYS A 19 4.34 17.91 0.27
C CYS A 19 3.13 17.97 -0.68
N PHE A 20 1.91 17.86 -0.18
CA PHE A 20 0.68 17.92 -0.98
C PHE A 20 -0.44 18.62 -0.21
N ARG A 21 -1.47 19.11 -0.92
CA ARG A 21 -2.62 19.83 -0.33
C ARG A 21 -3.92 19.04 -0.37
N GLN A 22 -3.97 18.01 -1.19
CA GLN A 22 -5.15 17.17 -1.39
C GLN A 22 -5.51 16.43 -0.11
N ARG A 23 -6.77 16.03 0.00
CA ARG A 23 -7.26 15.23 1.13
C ARG A 23 -6.69 13.80 1.12
N LEU A 24 -6.48 13.24 -0.08
CA LEU A 24 -5.99 11.89 -0.31
C LEU A 24 -4.71 11.93 -1.15
N CYS A 25 -3.73 11.12 -0.75
CA CYS A 25 -2.55 10.80 -1.53
C CYS A 25 -2.39 9.28 -1.56
N PHE A 26 -2.42 8.69 -2.75
CA PHE A 26 -2.12 7.27 -2.93
C PHE A 26 -0.64 7.11 -3.28
N VAL A 27 0.01 6.19 -2.59
CA VAL A 27 1.44 5.88 -2.76
C VAL A 27 1.65 4.38 -2.93
N GLY A 28 2.83 4.01 -3.41
CA GLY A 28 3.26 2.63 -3.59
C GLY A 28 4.64 2.38 -3.00
N HIS A 29 5.50 1.74 -3.77
CA HIS A 29 6.92 1.48 -3.57
C HIS A 29 7.26 0.50 -2.44
N SER A 30 6.71 0.65 -1.22
CA SER A 30 6.98 -0.28 -0.12
C SER A 30 6.36 -1.67 -0.33
N HIS A 31 5.32 -1.78 -1.16
CA HIS A 31 4.49 -2.97 -1.36
C HIS A 31 3.79 -3.46 -0.08
N TYR A 32 3.65 -2.58 0.89
CA TYR A 32 3.08 -2.85 2.19
C TYR A 32 1.81 -2.01 2.38
N PRO A 33 0.60 -2.62 2.49
CA PRO A 33 -0.63 -1.86 2.67
C PRO A 33 -0.61 -1.11 4.00
N MET A 34 -0.87 0.19 3.93
CA MET A 34 -0.84 1.06 5.11
C MET A 34 -1.69 2.30 4.88
N ILE A 35 -2.32 2.77 5.93
CA ILE A 35 -3.08 4.01 5.94
C ILE A 35 -2.51 4.92 7.02
N PHE A 36 -2.10 6.11 6.65
CA PHE A 36 -1.73 7.17 7.57
C PHE A 36 -2.80 8.25 7.54
N ILE A 37 -3.30 8.62 8.71
CA ILE A 37 -4.39 9.58 8.87
C ILE A 37 -3.85 10.78 9.66
N GLN A 38 -3.77 11.93 9.01
CA GLN A 38 -3.51 13.19 9.70
C GLN A 38 -4.84 13.76 10.21
N GLN A 39 -4.97 13.85 11.51
CA GLN A 39 -6.12 14.41 12.20
C GLN A 39 -6.12 15.96 12.15
N PRO A 40 -7.26 16.64 12.42
CA PRO A 40 -7.33 18.11 12.44
C PRO A 40 -6.37 18.78 13.42
N ASN A 41 -6.00 18.11 14.50
CA ASN A 41 -5.03 18.57 15.49
C ASN A 41 -3.56 18.32 15.09
N GLY A 42 -3.33 17.80 13.88
CA GLY A 42 -1.99 17.47 13.35
C GLY A 42 -1.46 16.09 13.75
N ALA A 43 -2.11 15.38 14.68
CA ALA A 43 -1.68 14.04 15.06
C ALA A 43 -1.81 13.05 13.91
N ILE A 44 -0.85 12.12 13.79
CA ILE A 44 -0.86 11.11 12.74
C ILE A 44 -1.12 9.75 13.37
N VAL A 45 -2.14 9.06 12.83
CA VAL A 45 -2.52 7.71 13.22
C VAL A 45 -2.21 6.76 12.07
N GLN A 46 -1.51 5.67 12.38
CA GLN A 46 -1.23 4.59 11.44
C GLN A 46 -2.26 3.47 11.59
N ARG A 47 -2.82 3.01 10.48
CA ARG A 47 -3.86 1.96 10.44
C ARG A 47 -3.54 0.92 9.36
N ARG A 48 -4.05 -0.30 9.58
CA ARG A 48 -3.99 -1.42 8.63
C ARG A 48 -5.37 -1.99 8.32
N ASP A 49 -6.41 -1.18 8.51
CA ASP A 49 -7.77 -1.61 8.23
C ASP A 49 -7.95 -1.87 6.73
N THR A 50 -8.72 -2.88 6.40
CA THR A 50 -9.09 -3.19 5.02
C THR A 50 -10.19 -2.29 4.50
N THR A 51 -10.91 -1.62 5.40
CA THR A 51 -12.01 -0.70 5.04
C THR A 51 -12.00 0.47 5.99
N ILE A 52 -12.01 1.69 5.45
CA ILE A 52 -12.20 2.91 6.22
C ILE A 52 -13.23 3.82 5.56
N LYS A 53 -13.97 4.56 6.38
CA LYS A 53 -14.74 5.74 5.96
C LYS A 53 -13.92 6.98 6.26
N LEU A 54 -13.74 7.84 5.26
CA LEU A 54 -12.95 9.06 5.40
C LEU A 54 -13.70 10.08 6.27
N GLN A 55 -13.03 10.59 7.30
CA GLN A 55 -13.58 11.55 8.25
C GLN A 55 -13.33 12.99 7.78
N ALA A 56 -14.30 13.88 7.98
CA ALA A 56 -14.13 15.30 7.65
C ALA A 56 -12.95 15.91 8.43
N GLY A 57 -12.21 16.81 7.78
CA GLY A 57 -11.05 17.47 8.36
C GLY A 57 -9.78 16.61 8.43
N CYS A 58 -9.86 15.30 8.16
CA CYS A 58 -8.68 14.43 8.09
C CYS A 58 -8.09 14.40 6.69
N ARG A 59 -6.77 14.16 6.63
CA ARG A 59 -6.01 13.89 5.39
C ARG A 59 -5.41 12.51 5.45
N TYR A 60 -5.16 11.91 4.30
CA TYR A 60 -4.78 10.50 4.21
C TYR A 60 -3.62 10.29 3.25
N ILE A 61 -2.64 9.49 3.67
CA ILE A 61 -1.68 8.82 2.78
C ILE A 61 -2.03 7.34 2.81
N ILE A 62 -2.30 6.75 1.65
CA ILE A 62 -2.73 5.35 1.54
C ILE A 62 -1.81 4.60 0.60
N ASN A 63 -1.18 3.54 1.10
CA ASN A 63 -0.50 2.55 0.29
C ASN A 63 -1.40 1.31 0.18
N CYS A 64 -1.75 0.93 -1.04
CA CYS A 64 -2.61 -0.24 -1.28
C CYS A 64 -1.84 -1.56 -1.43
N GLY A 65 -0.55 -1.57 -1.10
CA GLY A 65 0.28 -2.76 -1.23
C GLY A 65 0.75 -3.00 -2.67
N SER A 66 0.70 -4.23 -3.12
CA SER A 66 1.23 -4.58 -4.44
C SER A 66 0.40 -5.66 -5.12
N VAL A 67 0.19 -5.49 -6.43
CA VAL A 67 -0.39 -6.52 -7.30
C VAL A 67 0.66 -7.59 -7.63
N GLY A 68 1.91 -7.17 -7.89
CA GLY A 68 2.95 -8.07 -8.42
C GLY A 68 3.88 -8.67 -7.38
N GLN A 69 4.09 -7.99 -6.23
CA GLN A 69 5.03 -8.44 -5.21
C GLN A 69 4.62 -7.96 -3.81
N PRO A 70 3.56 -8.53 -3.22
CA PRO A 70 3.19 -8.25 -1.83
C PRO A 70 4.35 -8.55 -0.87
N ARG A 71 4.53 -7.68 0.16
CA ARG A 71 5.62 -7.79 1.14
C ARG A 71 5.14 -7.75 2.58
N ASP A 72 3.87 -7.95 2.82
CA ASP A 72 3.24 -7.88 4.14
C ASP A 72 2.92 -9.26 4.75
N GLY A 73 3.59 -10.31 4.24
CA GLY A 73 3.41 -11.70 4.68
C GLY A 73 2.24 -12.41 4.01
N SER A 74 1.50 -11.73 3.11
CA SER A 74 0.40 -12.34 2.34
C SER A 74 0.82 -12.53 0.89
N PRO A 75 0.66 -13.72 0.29
CA PRO A 75 0.91 -13.95 -1.13
C PRO A 75 -0.18 -13.39 -2.04
N LEU A 76 -1.29 -12.90 -1.49
CA LEU A 76 -2.42 -12.39 -2.26
C LEU A 76 -2.06 -11.03 -2.89
N ALA A 77 -2.39 -10.84 -4.17
CA ALA A 77 -2.33 -9.55 -4.82
C ALA A 77 -3.21 -8.53 -4.09
N SER A 78 -2.77 -7.27 -4.05
CA SER A 78 -3.44 -6.23 -3.29
C SER A 78 -3.68 -5.00 -4.15
N TYR A 79 -4.91 -4.45 -4.09
CA TYR A 79 -5.27 -3.17 -4.70
C TYR A 79 -6.31 -2.45 -3.84
N GLY A 80 -6.50 -1.16 -4.08
CA GLY A 80 -7.47 -0.34 -3.36
C GLY A 80 -8.60 0.15 -4.25
N ILE A 81 -9.80 0.23 -3.69
CA ILE A 81 -10.95 0.90 -4.30
C ILE A 81 -11.30 2.10 -3.43
N TYR A 82 -11.35 3.27 -4.05
CA TYR A 82 -11.84 4.49 -3.43
C TYR A 82 -13.18 4.89 -4.07
N ASP A 83 -14.22 4.95 -3.24
CA ASP A 83 -15.54 5.47 -3.61
C ASP A 83 -15.61 6.94 -3.18
N SER A 84 -15.65 7.85 -4.17
CA SER A 84 -15.70 9.30 -3.93
C SER A 84 -17.04 9.77 -3.38
N ASP A 85 -18.15 9.07 -3.67
CA ASP A 85 -19.48 9.46 -3.24
C ASP A 85 -19.74 8.97 -1.82
N ALA A 86 -19.42 7.71 -1.55
CA ALA A 86 -19.51 7.13 -0.21
C ALA A 86 -18.39 7.61 0.73
N GLN A 87 -17.32 8.21 0.18
CA GLN A 87 -16.10 8.59 0.92
C GLN A 87 -15.50 7.40 1.67
N THR A 88 -15.40 6.25 0.99
CA THR A 88 -14.86 5.02 1.57
C THR A 88 -13.66 4.53 0.78
N TYR A 89 -12.73 3.89 1.49
CA TYR A 89 -11.62 3.16 0.89
C TYR A 89 -11.69 1.70 1.32
N HIS A 90 -11.49 0.80 0.35
CA HIS A 90 -11.45 -0.65 0.57
C HIS A 90 -10.16 -1.21 -0.01
N LEU A 91 -9.41 -1.94 0.82
CA LEU A 91 -8.30 -2.78 0.40
C LEU A 91 -8.85 -4.15 -0.03
N VAL A 92 -8.57 -4.55 -1.25
CA VAL A 92 -9.00 -5.83 -1.81
C VAL A 92 -7.81 -6.75 -1.96
N ARG A 93 -7.98 -8.02 -1.57
CA ARG A 93 -6.99 -9.09 -1.74
C ARG A 93 -7.50 -10.12 -2.73
N VAL A 94 -6.67 -10.47 -3.71
CA VAL A 94 -7.04 -11.41 -4.78
C VAL A 94 -6.02 -12.54 -4.88
N ALA A 95 -6.52 -13.76 -4.88
CA ALA A 95 -5.70 -14.93 -5.20
C ALA A 95 -5.36 -14.93 -6.70
N TYR A 96 -4.13 -15.30 -7.03
CA TYR A 96 -3.67 -15.50 -8.39
C TYR A 96 -2.79 -16.74 -8.46
N ASN A 97 -2.46 -17.19 -9.66
CA ASN A 97 -1.61 -18.36 -9.83
C ASN A 97 -0.14 -17.99 -9.58
N VAL A 98 0.27 -18.09 -8.31
CA VAL A 98 1.64 -17.78 -7.86
C VAL A 98 2.67 -18.66 -8.59
N ALA A 99 2.37 -19.96 -8.79
CA ALA A 99 3.30 -20.88 -9.44
C ALA A 99 3.59 -20.48 -10.90
N VAL A 100 2.58 -20.04 -11.63
CA VAL A 100 2.76 -19.51 -12.99
C VAL A 100 3.58 -18.23 -12.99
N ALA A 101 3.36 -17.33 -12.05
CA ALA A 101 4.16 -16.11 -11.94
C ALA A 101 5.63 -16.42 -11.61
N GLN A 102 5.88 -17.35 -10.68
CA GLN A 102 7.22 -17.82 -10.35
C GLN A 102 7.93 -18.43 -11.57
N GLN A 103 7.23 -19.28 -12.32
CA GLN A 103 7.80 -19.87 -13.54
C GLN A 103 8.17 -18.82 -14.58
N LYS A 104 7.33 -17.78 -14.76
CA LYS A 104 7.63 -16.67 -15.68
C LYS A 104 8.89 -15.91 -15.26
N ILE A 105 9.09 -15.67 -13.96
CA ILE A 105 10.31 -15.03 -13.42
C ILE A 105 11.54 -15.88 -13.73
N CYS A 106 11.48 -17.18 -13.47
CA CYS A 106 12.59 -18.10 -13.75
C CYS A 106 12.89 -18.20 -15.25
N ASN A 107 11.88 -18.29 -16.09
CA ASN A 107 12.04 -18.37 -17.55
C ASN A 107 12.63 -17.08 -18.14
N ALA A 108 12.40 -15.93 -17.48
CA ALA A 108 13.01 -14.65 -17.86
C ALA A 108 14.48 -14.52 -17.41
N GLY A 109 15.07 -15.56 -16.81
CA GLY A 109 16.44 -15.53 -16.31
C GLY A 109 16.66 -14.64 -15.09
N LEU A 110 15.60 -14.23 -14.40
CA LEU A 110 15.70 -13.42 -13.21
C LEU A 110 16.11 -14.26 -11.99
N PRO A 111 16.74 -13.65 -10.98
CA PRO A 111 17.19 -14.36 -9.78
C PRO A 111 16.08 -15.15 -9.11
N ALA A 112 16.31 -16.43 -8.81
CA ALA A 112 15.30 -17.36 -8.28
C ALA A 112 14.67 -16.89 -6.94
N PHE A 113 15.35 -16.05 -6.15
CA PHE A 113 14.79 -15.51 -4.92
C PHE A 113 13.58 -14.60 -5.19
N LEU A 114 13.53 -13.90 -6.35
CA LEU A 114 12.39 -13.07 -6.75
C LEU A 114 11.14 -13.92 -7.01
N ALA A 115 11.31 -15.15 -7.51
CA ALA A 115 10.22 -16.09 -7.64
C ALA A 115 9.76 -16.64 -6.27
N ARG A 116 10.72 -17.12 -5.46
CA ARG A 116 10.41 -17.73 -4.16
C ARG A 116 9.67 -16.80 -3.20
N ARG A 117 9.99 -15.51 -3.18
CA ARG A 117 9.37 -14.54 -2.28
C ARG A 117 7.88 -14.33 -2.52
N LEU A 118 7.36 -14.60 -3.74
CA LEU A 118 5.93 -14.44 -4.05
C LEU A 118 5.04 -15.36 -3.23
N SER A 119 5.49 -16.58 -2.93
CA SER A 119 4.68 -17.55 -2.15
C SER A 119 4.58 -17.22 -0.67
N VAL A 120 5.43 -16.33 -0.17
CA VAL A 120 5.48 -15.94 1.25
C VAL A 120 5.15 -14.46 1.47
N GLY A 121 4.90 -13.70 0.42
CA GLY A 121 4.58 -12.27 0.51
C GLY A 121 5.72 -11.43 1.07
N ARG A 122 6.95 -11.60 0.56
CA ARG A 122 8.17 -10.91 1.06
C ARG A 122 8.97 -10.29 -0.06
#